data_a1573d1850b609fdcdbd1e67b8f41ff8
#
_entry.id   a1573d1850b609fdcdbd1e67b8f41ff8
#
_cell.length_a   1.000
_cell.length_b   1.000
_cell.length_c   1.000
_cell.angle_alpha   90.00
_cell.angle_beta   90.00
_cell.angle_gamma   90.00
#
_symmetry.space_group_name_H-M   'P 1'
#
loop_
_entity.id
_entity.type
_entity.pdbx_description
1 polymer ?
#
loop_
_entity_poly.entity_id
_entity_poly.type
_entity_poly.pdbx_seq_one_letter_code
_entity_poly.pdbx_strand_id
1 'polypeptide(L)'
;MADFILRGSQITADGDCSHEIKRRLLLGRKVMTNLDRILKSRDITLSTKVHLVKAMVFLVDMYGCESWTIMKAELQRINAFEQCCWRRLLRVPWTEKRSNHSILKEINPDYSLEGLMLKLRLQYFDHLVKRANSFEKTLMLGKIEGRRRKG
;
A
#
# COMPACT_ATOMS: atom_id res chain seq x y z
N MET A 1 -19.23 -18.54 -1.90
CA MET A 1 -18.33 -17.62 -2.61
C MET A 1 -16.98 -18.28 -2.78
N ALA A 2 -16.49 -18.34 -3.98
CA ALA A 2 -15.16 -18.87 -4.23
C ALA A 2 -14.15 -17.73 -4.07
N ASP A 3 -13.33 -17.83 -3.06
CA ASP A 3 -12.21 -16.91 -2.86
C ASP A 3 -10.95 -17.56 -3.45
N PHE A 4 -10.21 -16.77 -4.22
CA PHE A 4 -8.95 -17.22 -4.82
C PHE A 4 -7.77 -16.48 -4.19
N ILE A 5 -6.70 -17.22 -3.92
CA ILE A 5 -5.43 -16.60 -3.54
C ILE A 5 -4.52 -16.68 -4.75
N LEU A 6 -4.28 -15.54 -5.39
CA LEU A 6 -3.38 -15.42 -6.53
C LEU A 6 -2.17 -14.59 -6.14
N ARG A 7 -0.98 -15.15 -6.22
CA ARG A 7 0.28 -14.47 -5.87
C ARG A 7 0.24 -13.81 -4.48
N GLY A 8 -0.40 -14.48 -3.51
CA GLY A 8 -0.53 -13.99 -2.15
C GLY A 8 -1.64 -12.96 -1.92
N SER A 9 -2.41 -12.59 -2.94
CA SER A 9 -3.58 -11.71 -2.81
C SER A 9 -4.87 -12.51 -2.90
N GLN A 10 -5.78 -12.20 -2.00
CA GLN A 10 -7.11 -12.81 -1.98
C GLN A 10 -8.05 -12.01 -2.90
N ILE A 11 -8.63 -12.68 -3.88
CA ILE A 11 -9.58 -12.08 -4.83
C ILE A 11 -10.91 -12.82 -4.69
N THR A 12 -11.98 -12.07 -4.46
CA THR A 12 -13.34 -12.61 -4.47
C THR A 12 -13.90 -12.67 -5.89
N ALA A 13 -14.88 -13.54 -6.11
CA ALA A 13 -15.47 -13.74 -7.43
C ALA A 13 -16.21 -12.50 -7.97
N ASP A 14 -16.66 -11.62 -7.08
CA ASP A 14 -17.36 -10.36 -7.41
C ASP A 14 -16.41 -9.16 -7.56
N GLY A 15 -15.09 -9.36 -7.39
CA GLY A 15 -14.10 -8.30 -7.47
C GLY A 15 -14.05 -7.39 -6.24
N ASP A 16 -14.73 -7.76 -5.14
CA ASP A 16 -14.67 -7.01 -3.88
C ASP A 16 -13.31 -7.22 -3.20
N CYS A 17 -12.61 -6.12 -2.95
CA CYS A 17 -11.29 -6.12 -2.33
C CYS A 17 -11.35 -5.93 -0.80
N SER A 18 -12.52 -5.81 -0.19
CA SER A 18 -12.66 -5.51 1.24
C SER A 18 -12.03 -6.60 2.12
N HIS A 19 -12.20 -7.86 1.77
CA HIS A 19 -11.58 -8.99 2.48
C HIS A 19 -10.05 -8.97 2.39
N GLU A 20 -9.53 -8.69 1.21
CA GLU A 20 -8.08 -8.60 1.02
C GLU A 20 -7.49 -7.42 1.79
N ILE A 21 -8.13 -6.27 1.79
CA ILE A 21 -7.71 -5.11 2.55
C ILE A 21 -7.67 -5.42 4.04
N LYS A 22 -8.73 -6.02 4.59
CA LYS A 22 -8.76 -6.46 5.99
C LYS A 22 -7.65 -7.45 6.32
N ARG A 23 -7.43 -8.42 5.45
CA ARG A 23 -6.38 -9.43 5.60
C ARG A 23 -5.00 -8.76 5.62
N ARG A 24 -4.73 -7.84 4.72
CA ARG A 24 -3.47 -7.11 4.64
C ARG A 24 -3.22 -6.26 5.88
N LEU A 25 -4.21 -5.53 6.34
CA LEU A 25 -4.11 -4.75 7.58
C LEU A 25 -3.86 -5.64 8.80
N LEU A 26 -4.45 -6.83 8.84
CA LEU A 26 -4.20 -7.80 9.90
C LEU A 26 -2.75 -8.30 9.86
N LEU A 27 -2.21 -8.59 8.68
CA LEU A 27 -0.80 -8.96 8.50
C LEU A 27 0.12 -7.83 8.95
N GLY A 28 -0.21 -6.59 8.59
CA GLY A 28 0.53 -5.41 9.05
C GLY A 28 0.54 -5.26 10.57
N ARG A 29 -0.57 -5.55 11.24
CA ARG A 29 -0.62 -5.58 12.71
C ARG A 29 0.31 -6.63 13.31
N LYS A 30 0.40 -7.79 12.69
CA LYS A 30 1.34 -8.85 13.12
C LYS A 30 2.78 -8.40 12.98
N VAL A 31 3.13 -7.78 11.84
CA VAL A 31 4.47 -7.22 11.63
C VAL A 31 4.76 -6.12 12.65
N MET A 32 3.80 -5.24 12.92
CA MET A 32 3.93 -4.19 13.93
C MET A 32 4.19 -4.76 15.32
N THR A 33 3.53 -5.86 15.68
CA THR A 33 3.76 -6.57 16.92
C THR A 33 5.17 -7.17 17.00
N ASN A 34 5.65 -7.73 15.90
CA ASN A 34 7.01 -8.28 15.82
C ASN A 34 8.08 -7.20 15.94
N LEU A 35 7.80 -5.98 15.45
CA LEU A 35 8.70 -4.84 15.56
C LEU A 35 8.68 -4.16 16.92
N ASP A 36 7.73 -4.48 17.80
CA ASP A 36 7.51 -3.79 19.06
C ASP A 36 8.77 -3.70 19.92
N ARG A 37 9.57 -4.77 19.95
CA ARG A 37 10.84 -4.81 20.66
C ARG A 37 11.83 -3.77 20.15
N ILE A 38 11.94 -3.61 18.83
CA ILE A 38 12.83 -2.63 18.20
C ILE A 38 12.28 -1.22 18.42
N LEU A 39 10.96 -1.04 18.29
CA LEU A 39 10.31 0.25 18.47
C LEU A 39 10.37 0.75 19.92
N LYS A 40 10.55 -0.15 20.89
CA LYS A 40 10.75 0.20 22.29
C LYS A 40 12.18 0.66 22.60
N SER A 41 13.15 0.34 21.77
CA SER A 41 14.55 0.69 22.02
C SER A 41 14.73 2.21 22.01
N ARG A 42 15.44 2.72 23.04
CA ARG A 42 15.80 4.14 23.14
C ARG A 42 17.00 4.51 22.27
N ASP A 43 17.78 3.51 21.86
CA ASP A 43 18.98 3.71 21.06
C ASP A 43 18.69 4.00 19.59
N ILE A 44 17.44 3.75 19.16
CA ILE A 44 17.00 3.97 17.77
C ILE A 44 16.24 5.28 17.68
N THR A 45 16.64 6.13 16.73
CA THR A 45 16.01 7.44 16.52
C THR A 45 14.57 7.30 16.03
N LEU A 46 13.74 8.32 16.26
CA LEU A 46 12.37 8.37 15.77
C LEU A 46 12.31 8.25 14.23
N SER A 47 13.19 8.94 13.54
CA SER A 47 13.30 8.88 12.08
C SER A 47 13.52 7.45 11.58
N THR A 48 14.42 6.71 12.20
CA THR A 48 14.69 5.31 11.86
C THR A 48 13.48 4.42 12.14
N LYS A 49 12.80 4.63 13.26
CA LYS A 49 11.57 3.89 13.61
C LYS A 49 10.45 4.13 12.59
N VAL A 50 10.25 5.36 12.18
CA VAL A 50 9.27 5.73 11.13
C VAL A 50 9.62 5.03 9.82
N HIS A 51 10.89 5.05 9.43
CA HIS A 51 11.35 4.36 8.23
C HIS A 51 11.12 2.85 8.29
N LEU A 52 11.36 2.22 9.43
CA LEU A 52 11.11 0.79 9.61
C LEU A 52 9.63 0.44 9.47
N VAL A 53 8.73 1.24 10.04
CA VAL A 53 7.28 1.02 9.90
C VAL A 53 6.87 1.14 8.44
N LYS A 54 7.32 2.16 7.74
CA LYS A 54 7.05 2.31 6.31
C LYS A 54 7.61 1.16 5.47
N ALA A 55 8.82 0.75 5.73
CA ALA A 55 9.51 -0.27 4.95
C ALA A 55 8.99 -1.69 5.19
N MET A 56 8.50 -2.00 6.39
CA MET A 56 8.10 -3.35 6.77
C MET A 56 6.59 -3.52 6.90
N VAL A 57 5.93 -2.61 7.59
CA VAL A 57 4.48 -2.71 7.86
C VAL A 57 3.69 -2.26 6.64
N PHE A 58 3.96 -1.08 6.11
CA PHE A 58 3.20 -0.52 4.99
C PHE A 58 3.43 -1.28 3.68
N LEU A 59 4.60 -1.86 3.46
CA LEU A 59 4.81 -2.72 2.29
C LEU A 59 3.91 -3.95 2.31
N VAL A 60 3.73 -4.58 3.48
CA VAL A 60 2.81 -5.71 3.63
C VAL A 60 1.37 -5.28 3.38
N ASP A 61 0.97 -4.12 3.93
CA ASP A 61 -0.38 -3.58 3.76
C ASP A 61 -0.69 -3.22 2.31
N MET A 62 0.28 -2.67 1.61
CA MET A 62 0.12 -2.18 0.24
C MET A 62 0.28 -3.25 -0.84
N TYR A 63 0.71 -4.45 -0.51
CA TYR A 63 0.94 -5.50 -1.48
C TYR A 63 -0.31 -5.80 -2.30
N GLY A 64 -0.22 -5.61 -3.60
CA GLY A 64 -1.32 -5.83 -4.53
C GLY A 64 -2.37 -4.71 -4.57
N CYS A 65 -2.13 -3.57 -3.90
CA CYS A 65 -3.10 -2.47 -3.82
C CYS A 65 -3.39 -1.80 -5.16
N GLU A 66 -2.56 -1.99 -6.16
CA GLU A 66 -2.71 -1.42 -7.50
C GLU A 66 -4.04 -1.85 -8.16
N SER A 67 -4.49 -3.06 -7.87
CA SER A 67 -5.71 -3.64 -8.43
C SER A 67 -6.95 -3.40 -7.56
N TRP A 68 -6.80 -2.77 -6.40
CA TRP A 68 -7.91 -2.60 -5.46
C TRP A 68 -8.83 -1.45 -5.86
N THR A 69 -10.14 -1.71 -5.75
CA THR A 69 -11.15 -0.66 -5.70
C THR A 69 -11.40 -0.34 -4.23
N ILE A 70 -10.92 0.82 -3.79
CA ILE A 70 -10.98 1.22 -2.38
C ILE A 70 -12.21 2.08 -2.16
N MET A 71 -13.15 1.57 -1.37
CA MET A 71 -14.37 2.28 -0.99
C MET A 71 -14.11 3.14 0.25
N LYS A 72 -15.04 4.04 0.56
CA LYS A 72 -14.91 4.95 1.70
C LYS A 72 -14.72 4.23 3.04
N ALA A 73 -15.41 3.11 3.24
CA ALA A 73 -15.28 2.31 4.47
C ALA A 73 -13.86 1.73 4.62
N GLU A 74 -13.26 1.27 3.53
CA GLU A 74 -11.89 0.75 3.52
C GLU A 74 -10.88 1.87 3.75
N LEU A 75 -11.09 3.05 3.19
CA LEU A 75 -10.24 4.21 3.46
C LEU A 75 -10.23 4.56 4.94
N GLN A 76 -11.38 4.54 5.59
CA GLN A 76 -11.47 4.79 7.03
C GLN A 76 -10.69 3.75 7.84
N ARG A 77 -10.74 2.49 7.44
CA ARG A 77 -9.96 1.41 8.09
C ARG A 77 -8.47 1.57 7.89
N ILE A 78 -8.04 1.93 6.67
CA ILE A 78 -6.64 2.17 6.34
C ILE A 78 -6.10 3.33 7.18
N ASN A 79 -6.83 4.42 7.27
CA ASN A 79 -6.44 5.59 8.05
C ASN A 79 -6.42 5.30 9.56
N ALA A 80 -7.40 4.56 10.06
CA ALA A 80 -7.43 4.12 11.45
C ALA A 80 -6.25 3.21 11.79
N PHE A 81 -5.90 2.29 10.91
CA PHE A 81 -4.74 1.42 11.06
C PHE A 81 -3.44 2.22 11.10
N GLU A 82 -3.25 3.17 10.18
CA GLU A 82 -2.08 4.05 10.16
C GLU A 82 -1.94 4.80 11.48
N GLN A 83 -3.02 5.37 11.99
CA GLN A 83 -3.01 6.07 13.27
C GLN A 83 -2.66 5.13 14.43
N CYS A 84 -3.16 3.92 14.43
CA CYS A 84 -2.76 2.91 15.41
C CYS A 84 -1.25 2.62 15.38
N CYS A 85 -0.67 2.52 14.19
CA CYS A 85 0.76 2.31 14.03
C CYS A 85 1.57 3.45 14.62
N TRP A 86 1.21 4.70 14.30
CA TRP A 86 1.92 5.87 14.80
C TRP A 86 1.77 6.06 16.31
N ARG A 87 0.57 5.83 16.86
CA ARG A 87 0.33 5.88 18.29
C ARG A 87 1.17 4.83 19.03
N ARG A 88 1.25 3.63 18.48
CA ARG A 88 2.07 2.57 19.05
C ARG A 88 3.57 2.89 18.98
N LEU A 89 4.02 3.47 17.89
CA LEU A 89 5.40 3.90 17.72
C LEU A 89 5.79 4.97 18.74
N LEU A 90 4.93 5.98 18.94
CA LEU A 90 5.12 7.06 19.92
C LEU A 90 4.77 6.64 21.35
N ARG A 91 4.20 5.45 21.54
CA ARG A 91 3.75 4.94 22.86
C ARG A 91 2.71 5.82 23.53
N VAL A 92 1.79 6.33 22.75
CA VAL A 92 0.65 7.11 23.25
C VAL A 92 -0.42 6.13 23.76
N PRO A 93 -0.72 6.11 25.08
CA PRO A 93 -1.74 5.23 25.61
C PRO A 93 -3.14 5.67 25.17
N TRP A 94 -4.09 4.74 25.11
CA TRP A 94 -5.49 5.00 24.75
C TRP A 94 -6.16 6.02 25.67
N THR A 95 -5.68 6.14 26.91
CA THR A 95 -6.19 7.08 27.90
C THR A 95 -5.75 8.52 27.62
N GLU A 96 -4.72 8.71 26.83
CA GLU A 96 -4.22 10.03 26.46
C GLU A 96 -5.04 10.58 25.26
N LYS A 97 -5.74 11.66 25.48
CA LYS A 97 -6.59 12.33 24.45
C LYS A 97 -5.75 13.18 23.51
N ARG A 98 -4.79 12.58 22.86
CA ARG A 98 -3.97 13.27 21.88
C ARG A 98 -4.62 13.18 20.49
N SER A 99 -4.73 14.31 19.79
CA SER A 99 -5.34 14.35 18.46
C SER A 99 -4.48 13.65 17.41
N ASN A 100 -5.13 13.10 16.39
CA ASN A 100 -4.44 12.50 15.24
C ASN A 100 -3.52 13.50 14.53
N HIS A 101 -3.95 14.76 14.44
CA HIS A 101 -3.16 15.84 13.85
C HIS A 101 -1.84 16.08 14.63
N SER A 102 -1.90 16.11 15.96
CA SER A 102 -0.72 16.23 16.80
C SER A 102 0.27 15.09 16.59
N ILE A 103 -0.23 13.87 16.47
CA ILE A 103 0.60 12.68 16.21
C ILE A 103 1.26 12.73 14.84
N LEU A 104 0.51 13.07 13.80
CA LEU A 104 1.03 13.22 12.45
C LEU A 104 2.08 14.32 12.36
N LYS A 105 1.89 15.40 13.08
CA LYS A 105 2.85 16.52 13.13
C LYS A 105 4.19 16.08 13.74
N GLU A 106 4.17 15.25 14.77
CA GLU A 106 5.38 14.73 15.42
C GLU A 106 6.09 13.69 14.54
N ILE A 107 5.33 12.76 13.95
CA ILE A 107 5.86 11.75 13.02
C ILE A 107 6.36 12.40 11.72
N ASN A 108 5.63 13.40 11.23
CA ASN A 108 5.90 14.12 9.98
C ASN A 108 6.19 13.15 8.82
N PRO A 109 5.27 12.22 8.48
CA PRO A 109 5.46 11.32 7.37
C PRO A 109 5.36 12.11 6.05
N ASP A 110 6.20 11.76 5.07
CA ASP A 110 6.14 12.36 3.73
C ASP A 110 4.80 12.11 3.06
N TYR A 111 4.27 10.90 3.24
CA TYR A 111 2.98 10.48 2.72
C TYR A 111 2.22 9.65 3.77
N SER A 112 0.90 9.80 3.80
CA SER A 112 0.02 8.88 4.52
C SER A 112 0.02 7.50 3.83
N LEU A 113 -0.46 6.47 4.53
CA LEU A 113 -0.61 5.14 3.94
C LEU A 113 -1.55 5.19 2.72
N GLU A 114 -2.66 5.93 2.83
CA GLU A 114 -3.58 6.18 1.71
C GLU A 114 -2.85 6.88 0.55
N GLY A 115 -2.04 7.89 0.83
CA GLY A 115 -1.26 8.60 -0.19
C GLY A 115 -0.24 7.70 -0.89
N LEU A 116 0.41 6.80 -0.17
CA LEU A 116 1.31 5.81 -0.74
C LEU A 116 0.58 4.80 -1.64
N MET A 117 -0.58 4.33 -1.23
CA MET A 117 -1.43 3.45 -2.03
C MET A 117 -1.88 4.13 -3.32
N LEU A 118 -2.30 5.38 -3.23
CA LEU A 118 -2.68 6.18 -4.40
C LEU A 118 -1.51 6.36 -5.37
N LYS A 119 -0.33 6.68 -4.84
CA LYS A 119 0.90 6.81 -5.64
C LYS A 119 1.22 5.54 -6.40
N LEU A 120 1.17 4.38 -5.75
CA LEU A 120 1.42 3.09 -6.39
C LEU A 120 0.39 2.78 -7.47
N ARG A 121 -0.88 3.07 -7.23
CA ARG A 121 -1.95 2.89 -8.22
C ARG A 121 -1.74 3.77 -9.45
N LEU A 122 -1.37 5.02 -9.25
CA LEU A 122 -1.08 5.95 -10.35
C LEU A 122 0.14 5.51 -11.15
N GLN A 123 1.20 5.06 -10.49
CA GLN A 123 2.39 4.53 -11.16
C GLN A 123 2.08 3.28 -11.98
N TYR A 124 1.26 2.39 -11.45
CA TYR A 124 0.81 1.19 -12.14
C TYR A 124 -0.03 1.55 -13.38
N PHE A 125 -0.96 2.48 -13.25
CA PHE A 125 -1.78 2.96 -14.34
C PHE A 125 -0.93 3.61 -15.45
N ASP A 126 0.01 4.48 -15.08
CA ASP A 126 0.96 5.10 -16.02
C ASP A 126 1.78 4.05 -16.77
N HIS A 127 2.25 3.03 -16.06
CA HIS A 127 2.98 1.92 -16.65
C HIS A 127 2.12 1.12 -17.65
N LEU A 128 0.86 0.86 -17.33
CA LEU A 128 -0.08 0.19 -18.24
C LEU A 128 -0.33 1.02 -19.50
N VAL A 129 -0.53 2.33 -19.38
CA VAL A 129 -0.74 3.24 -20.50
C VAL A 129 0.48 3.26 -21.42
N LYS A 130 1.66 3.37 -20.87
CA LYS A 130 2.93 3.31 -21.62
C LYS A 130 3.10 1.98 -22.34
N ARG A 131 2.72 0.88 -21.70
CA ARG A 131 2.77 -0.45 -22.26
C ARG A 131 1.81 -0.62 -23.44
N ALA A 132 0.58 -0.13 -23.31
CA ALA A 132 -0.42 -0.12 -24.38
C ALA A 132 0.07 0.68 -25.59
N ASN A 133 0.60 1.88 -25.38
CA ASN A 133 1.17 2.71 -26.44
C ASN A 133 2.35 2.03 -27.14
N SER A 134 3.23 1.39 -26.39
CA SER A 134 4.36 0.62 -26.93
C SER A 134 3.89 -0.55 -27.78
N PHE A 135 2.84 -1.25 -27.36
CA PHE A 135 2.25 -2.37 -28.09
C PHE A 135 1.62 -1.91 -29.42
N GLU A 136 0.89 -0.79 -29.42
CA GLU A 136 0.35 -0.19 -30.63
C GLU A 136 1.45 0.21 -31.61
N LYS A 137 2.51 0.85 -31.13
CA LYS A 137 3.67 1.20 -31.96
C LYS A 137 4.32 -0.02 -32.57
N THR A 138 4.49 -1.08 -31.81
CA THR A 138 5.06 -2.35 -32.29
C THR A 138 4.19 -2.97 -33.37
N LEU A 139 2.87 -2.97 -33.19
CA LEU A 139 1.93 -3.47 -34.20
C LEU A 139 1.99 -2.66 -35.49
N MET A 140 2.06 -1.34 -35.41
CA MET A 140 2.17 -0.45 -36.57
C MET A 140 3.50 -0.68 -37.32
N LEU A 141 4.61 -0.74 -36.61
CA LEU A 141 5.93 -1.00 -37.20
C LEU A 141 6.00 -2.40 -37.82
N GLY A 142 5.45 -3.41 -37.17
CA GLY A 142 5.37 -4.77 -37.71
C GLY A 142 4.58 -4.86 -39.02
N LYS A 143 3.51 -4.09 -39.14
CA LYS A 143 2.73 -3.99 -40.41
C LYS A 143 3.55 -3.35 -41.51
N ILE A 144 4.33 -2.34 -41.21
CA ILE A 144 5.18 -1.65 -42.19
C ILE A 144 6.32 -2.56 -42.65
N GLU A 145 6.97 -3.27 -41.73
CA GLU A 145 8.02 -4.24 -42.06
C GLU A 145 7.49 -5.42 -42.86
N GLY A 146 6.30 -5.91 -42.57
CA GLY A 146 5.65 -6.97 -43.31
C GLY A 146 5.35 -6.59 -44.77
N ARG A 147 5.06 -5.33 -45.05
CA ARG A 147 4.89 -4.80 -46.40
C ARG A 147 6.20 -4.71 -47.17
N ARG A 148 7.32 -4.39 -46.50
CA ARG A 148 8.64 -4.29 -47.13
C ARG A 148 9.20 -5.65 -47.56
N ARG A 149 8.80 -6.73 -46.90
CA ARG A 149 9.27 -8.09 -47.22
C ARG A 149 8.52 -8.73 -48.40
N LYS A 150 7.42 -8.14 -48.85
CA LYS A 150 6.64 -8.62 -49.99
C LYS A 150 6.91 -7.84 -51.28
N GLY A 151 7.88 -6.93 -51.22
CA GLY A 151 8.28 -6.18 -52.41
C GLY A 151 9.46 -6.79 -53.16
#